data_63abfb68d11bd34264fa2d0cd8a349d9
#
_entry.id   63abfb68d11bd34264fa2d0cd8a349d9
#
_cell.length_a   1.000
_cell.length_b   1.000
_cell.length_c   1.000
_cell.angle_alpha   90.00
_cell.angle_beta   90.00
_cell.angle_gamma   90.00
#
_symmetry.space_group_name_H-M   'P 1'
#
loop_
_entity.id
_entity.type
_entity.pdbx_description
1 polymer ?
#
loop_
_entity_poly.entity_id
_entity_poly.type
_entity_poly.pdbx_seq_one_letter_code
_entity_poly.pdbx_strand_id
1 'polypeptide(L)'
;MKLFKNILLTFLFFNFVFISFSNAKPIPESFADLAEKLMPSVVNISTTQTIKTNRNQLPFQFPPGSPFEEMFKDFNQPTERKASSLGSGFIINKNGTIITNNHVINNAEDIIVKIGNKEYEAKVLGADPYSDLAVLKIDTNKKFTPVKFGNSDKARVGDWVVAIGNPFGLGGTVTSGIISARNRDINLTRYDDFIQTDASINQGNSGGPLFNLDGDVIGINTAIIAPGQSGSIGIGFAIPANAAANIINQLIKYGETKRGWLGVRIQEVTKEIADVEKLKNTEGALVASVGEKSPAEKAGLKAGDIILKFDGKKIDTMRALPKLVSNTEVGKIVQLEIWRNKKLITKKLTLGRLESSDDFKLENKKTKPEIKEKDTEIETLKITVRNITSKDIQDRKIEKNTKGVVITSISNKSPVSGMLREGDIIIEVQKNKVLNSKQLNQLIENIYKKGGQTLLLTI
;
A
#
# COMPACT_ATOMS: atom_id res chain seq x y z
N MET A 1 -24.26 27.63 69.46
CA MET A 1 -23.07 28.13 68.73
C MET A 1 -22.00 27.05 68.46
N LYS A 2 -21.64 26.17 69.36
CA LYS A 2 -20.65 25.09 69.15
C LYS A 2 -21.10 24.02 68.13
N LEU A 3 -22.39 23.69 68.10
CA LEU A 3 -22.94 22.68 67.17
C LEU A 3 -22.94 23.16 65.72
N PHE A 4 -23.22 24.43 65.46
CA PHE A 4 -23.21 25.05 64.13
C PHE A 4 -21.80 25.17 63.57
N LYS A 5 -20.80 25.41 64.44
CA LYS A 5 -19.39 25.50 64.04
C LYS A 5 -18.83 24.13 63.63
N ASN A 6 -19.24 23.07 64.29
CA ASN A 6 -18.82 21.70 63.95
C ASN A 6 -19.49 21.19 62.65
N ILE A 7 -20.77 21.53 62.40
CA ILE A 7 -21.47 21.21 61.15
C ILE A 7 -20.82 21.94 59.98
N LEU A 8 -20.48 23.23 60.16
CA LEU A 8 -19.81 24.01 59.11
C LEU A 8 -18.41 23.49 58.77
N LEU A 9 -17.66 23.08 59.78
CA LEU A 9 -16.33 22.47 59.61
C LEU A 9 -16.43 21.10 58.90
N THR A 10 -17.41 20.28 59.22
CA THR A 10 -17.63 18.98 58.56
C THR A 10 -18.06 19.14 57.12
N PHE A 11 -18.87 20.18 56.83
CA PHE A 11 -19.26 20.48 55.44
C PHE A 11 -18.13 21.04 54.60
N LEU A 12 -17.23 21.83 55.18
CA LEU A 12 -16.00 22.29 54.52
C LEU A 12 -15.02 21.14 54.27
N PHE A 13 -14.90 20.21 55.22
CA PHE A 13 -14.01 19.04 55.05
C PHE A 13 -14.55 18.05 54.00
N PHE A 14 -15.87 17.87 53.91
CA PHE A 14 -16.51 17.01 52.93
C PHE A 14 -16.42 17.56 51.47
N ASN A 15 -16.37 18.88 51.30
CA ASN A 15 -16.17 19.50 49.98
C ASN A 15 -14.68 19.42 49.50
N PHE A 16 -13.72 19.29 50.46
CA PHE A 16 -12.29 19.17 50.11
C PHE A 16 -11.89 17.77 49.63
N VAL A 17 -12.69 16.74 49.94
CA VAL A 17 -12.41 15.34 49.55
C VAL A 17 -12.87 15.02 48.11
N PHE A 18 -13.70 15.86 47.49
CA PHE A 18 -14.16 15.69 46.10
C PHE A 18 -13.42 16.54 45.05
N ILE A 19 -12.22 17.07 45.34
CA ILE A 19 -11.35 17.54 44.29
C ILE A 19 -10.77 16.28 43.63
N SER A 20 -11.53 15.68 42.73
CA SER A 20 -11.00 14.75 41.75
C SER A 20 -9.92 15.50 40.99
N PHE A 21 -8.66 15.24 41.28
CA PHE A 21 -7.56 15.65 40.40
C PHE A 21 -7.84 15.01 39.06
N SER A 22 -8.42 15.78 38.15
CA SER A 22 -8.44 15.43 36.75
C SER A 22 -6.97 15.31 36.34
N ASN A 23 -6.46 14.08 36.22
CA ASN A 23 -5.15 13.79 35.68
C ASN A 23 -5.14 14.07 34.15
N ALA A 24 -5.48 15.28 33.75
CA ALA A 24 -5.15 15.75 32.43
C ALA A 24 -3.61 15.85 32.38
N LYS A 25 -2.97 15.03 31.57
CA LYS A 25 -1.52 15.17 31.35
C LYS A 25 -1.27 16.61 30.88
N PRO A 26 -0.41 17.40 31.57
CA PRO A 26 -0.13 18.77 31.15
C PRO A 26 0.48 18.78 29.76
N ILE A 27 0.23 19.81 28.99
CA ILE A 27 0.94 20.07 27.73
C ILE A 27 2.43 20.13 28.06
N PRO A 28 3.32 19.37 27.38
CA PRO A 28 4.74 19.41 27.67
C PRO A 28 5.30 20.80 27.30
N GLU A 29 6.07 21.38 28.19
CA GLU A 29 6.77 22.65 27.95
C GLU A 29 7.79 22.53 26.81
N SER A 30 8.39 21.34 26.66
CA SER A 30 9.36 21.00 25.62
C SER A 30 9.35 19.52 25.31
N PHE A 31 9.71 19.17 24.08
CA PHE A 31 9.97 17.80 23.66
C PHE A 31 11.47 17.45 23.65
N ALA A 32 12.34 18.36 24.12
CA ALA A 32 13.79 18.23 23.98
C ALA A 32 14.33 16.96 24.68
N ASP A 33 13.98 16.76 25.95
CA ASP A 33 14.44 15.59 26.73
C ASP A 33 13.95 14.27 26.13
N LEU A 34 12.71 14.26 25.63
CA LEU A 34 12.14 13.08 24.98
C LEU A 34 12.86 12.80 23.65
N ALA A 35 13.14 13.82 22.86
CA ALA A 35 13.86 13.71 21.61
C ALA A 35 15.30 13.22 21.83
N GLU A 36 16.03 13.81 22.78
CA GLU A 36 17.40 13.41 23.12
C GLU A 36 17.48 11.94 23.53
N LYS A 37 16.53 11.46 24.30
CA LYS A 37 16.43 10.06 24.74
C LYS A 37 16.14 9.10 23.59
N LEU A 38 15.30 9.49 22.62
CA LEU A 38 14.76 8.58 21.60
C LEU A 38 15.53 8.62 20.27
N MET A 39 16.11 9.74 19.90
CA MET A 39 16.87 9.91 18.67
C MET A 39 17.97 8.86 18.44
N PRO A 40 18.73 8.40 19.45
CA PRO A 40 19.75 7.36 19.25
C PRO A 40 19.21 6.01 18.76
N SER A 41 17.92 5.79 18.90
CA SER A 41 17.23 4.56 18.44
C SER A 41 16.67 4.68 17.04
N VAL A 42 16.65 5.91 16.47
CA VAL A 42 16.13 6.17 15.11
C VAL A 42 17.30 6.22 14.13
N VAL A 43 17.16 5.50 13.03
CA VAL A 43 18.23 5.30 12.06
C VAL A 43 17.86 5.89 10.71
N ASN A 44 18.88 6.29 9.94
CA ASN A 44 18.72 6.57 8.53
C ASN A 44 18.89 5.27 7.73
N ILE A 45 18.08 5.11 6.70
CA ILE A 45 18.18 4.00 5.75
C ILE A 45 18.39 4.58 4.37
N SER A 46 19.49 4.20 3.75
CA SER A 46 19.86 4.53 2.37
C SER A 46 19.88 3.26 1.55
N THR A 47 19.25 3.30 0.38
CA THR A 47 19.21 2.18 -0.54
C THR A 47 19.72 2.58 -1.89
N THR A 48 20.39 1.66 -2.59
CA THR A 48 20.80 1.82 -3.97
C THR A 48 20.07 0.84 -4.86
N GLN A 49 19.70 1.30 -6.06
CA GLN A 49 19.04 0.51 -7.09
C GLN A 49 19.60 0.91 -8.45
N THR A 50 19.96 -0.07 -9.26
CA THR A 50 20.39 0.17 -10.65
C THR A 50 19.18 0.19 -11.56
N ILE A 51 18.86 1.37 -12.09
CA ILE A 51 17.79 1.55 -13.08
C ILE A 51 18.41 1.43 -14.47
N LYS A 52 18.08 0.36 -15.20
CA LYS A 52 18.41 0.21 -16.61
C LYS A 52 17.39 0.98 -17.44
N THR A 53 17.79 2.15 -17.92
CA THR A 53 16.97 2.94 -18.83
C THR A 53 17.36 2.57 -20.26
N ASN A 54 16.49 1.86 -20.97
CA ASN A 54 16.60 1.79 -22.41
C ASN A 54 16.27 3.19 -22.95
N ARG A 55 17.27 4.01 -23.20
CA ARG A 55 17.09 5.20 -24.02
C ARG A 55 16.63 4.73 -25.38
N ASN A 56 15.60 5.39 -25.91
CA ASN A 56 15.14 5.18 -27.28
C ASN A 56 16.37 5.17 -28.20
N GLN A 57 16.59 4.05 -28.89
CA GLN A 57 17.56 3.97 -29.96
C GLN A 57 17.29 5.16 -30.87
N LEU A 58 18.33 5.87 -31.27
CA LEU A 58 18.20 6.91 -32.29
C LEU A 58 17.42 6.31 -33.46
N PRO A 59 16.47 7.07 -34.04
CA PRO A 59 15.59 6.55 -35.09
C PRO A 59 16.31 6.14 -36.37
N PHE A 60 17.66 6.24 -36.43
CA PHE A 60 18.49 5.82 -37.56
C PHE A 60 19.63 4.93 -37.05
N GLN A 61 19.83 3.82 -37.72
CA GLN A 61 21.07 3.07 -37.67
C GLN A 61 22.05 3.68 -38.67
N PHE A 62 23.19 4.12 -38.21
CA PHE A 62 24.26 4.56 -39.09
C PHE A 62 24.85 3.36 -39.81
N PRO A 63 25.28 3.50 -41.07
CA PRO A 63 25.96 2.42 -41.79
C PRO A 63 27.17 1.92 -41.00
N PRO A 64 27.39 0.60 -40.90
CA PRO A 64 28.55 0.05 -40.21
C PRO A 64 29.86 0.64 -40.75
N GLY A 65 30.72 1.12 -39.82
CA GLY A 65 32.00 1.74 -40.17
C GLY A 65 31.95 3.22 -40.52
N SER A 66 30.83 3.90 -40.35
CA SER A 66 30.73 5.36 -40.56
C SER A 66 31.33 6.10 -39.33
N PRO A 67 32.00 7.30 -39.55
CA PRO A 67 32.50 8.13 -38.45
C PRO A 67 31.41 8.53 -37.41
N PHE A 68 30.15 8.51 -37.84
CA PHE A 68 29.00 8.80 -36.97
C PHE A 68 28.62 7.62 -36.09
N GLU A 69 28.88 6.37 -36.50
CA GLU A 69 28.66 5.19 -35.67
C GLU A 69 29.50 5.24 -34.38
N GLU A 70 30.78 5.60 -34.52
CA GLU A 70 31.68 5.73 -33.39
C GLU A 70 31.30 6.90 -32.47
N MET A 71 30.91 8.04 -33.02
CA MET A 71 30.52 9.23 -32.27
C MET A 71 29.19 9.05 -31.48
N PHE A 72 28.29 8.19 -31.96
CA PHE A 72 27.02 7.90 -31.31
C PHE A 72 26.93 6.52 -30.63
N LYS A 73 28.07 5.76 -30.60
CA LYS A 73 28.12 4.46 -29.95
C LYS A 73 27.78 4.52 -28.47
N ASP A 74 28.21 5.60 -27.79
CA ASP A 74 27.89 5.85 -26.38
C ASP A 74 26.44 6.28 -26.12
N PHE A 75 25.75 6.82 -27.15
CA PHE A 75 24.32 7.16 -27.06
C PHE A 75 23.39 5.93 -27.16
N ASN A 76 23.85 4.85 -27.76
CA ASN A 76 23.09 3.62 -27.94
C ASN A 76 23.33 2.59 -26.82
N GLN A 77 24.24 2.86 -25.89
CA GLN A 77 24.44 1.98 -24.74
C GLN A 77 23.32 2.20 -23.71
N PRO A 78 22.77 1.13 -23.12
CA PRO A 78 21.86 1.23 -21.98
C PRO A 78 22.57 1.99 -20.87
N THR A 79 22.07 3.15 -20.51
CA THR A 79 22.67 3.92 -19.40
C THR A 79 22.16 3.32 -18.09
N GLU A 80 23.01 2.66 -17.36
CA GLU A 80 22.73 2.26 -15.99
C GLU A 80 22.82 3.48 -15.09
N ARG A 81 21.74 3.86 -14.47
CA ARG A 81 21.70 4.95 -13.49
C ARG A 81 21.44 4.37 -12.10
N LYS A 82 22.34 4.64 -11.17
CA LYS A 82 22.09 4.34 -9.76
C LYS A 82 21.10 5.36 -9.20
N ALA A 83 19.96 4.90 -8.75
CA ALA A 83 19.01 5.68 -7.97
C ALA A 83 19.17 5.34 -6.49
N SER A 84 19.11 6.35 -5.64
CA SER A 84 19.15 6.18 -4.20
C SER A 84 17.78 6.55 -3.62
N SER A 85 17.26 5.76 -2.69
CA SER A 85 16.12 6.10 -1.87
C SER A 85 16.58 6.33 -0.44
N LEU A 86 15.89 7.23 0.26
CA LEU A 86 16.20 7.60 1.64
C LEU A 86 14.95 7.46 2.49
N GLY A 87 15.11 6.86 3.65
CA GLY A 87 14.05 6.70 4.64
C GLY A 87 14.61 6.61 6.04
N SER A 88 13.73 6.36 6.98
CA SER A 88 14.04 6.16 8.40
C SER A 88 13.68 4.74 8.84
N GLY A 89 14.21 4.36 9.97
CA GLY A 89 13.84 3.16 10.69
C GLY A 89 14.11 3.34 12.17
N PHE A 90 13.80 2.32 12.96
CA PHE A 90 14.10 2.35 14.39
C PHE A 90 14.46 0.97 14.93
N ILE A 91 15.29 0.97 15.94
CA ILE A 91 15.87 -0.24 16.55
C ILE A 91 14.91 -0.78 17.61
N ILE A 92 14.53 -2.06 17.50
CA ILE A 92 13.58 -2.72 18.41
C ILE A 92 14.23 -3.70 19.38
N ASN A 93 15.50 -4.03 19.19
CA ASN A 93 16.23 -4.87 20.15
C ASN A 93 17.72 -4.50 20.22
N LYS A 94 18.37 -4.95 21.29
CA LYS A 94 19.80 -4.65 21.54
C LYS A 94 20.74 -5.19 20.46
N ASN A 95 20.30 -6.13 19.65
CA ASN A 95 21.14 -6.81 18.65
C ASN A 95 21.01 -6.21 17.25
N GLY A 96 20.37 -5.05 17.08
CA GLY A 96 20.28 -4.35 15.81
C GLY A 96 19.23 -4.91 14.82
N THR A 97 18.08 -5.31 15.33
CA THR A 97 16.88 -5.51 14.50
C THR A 97 16.17 -4.17 14.34
N ILE A 98 15.85 -3.82 13.11
CA ILE A 98 15.35 -2.51 12.72
C ILE A 98 14.03 -2.69 11.98
N ILE A 99 13.07 -1.81 12.27
CA ILE A 99 11.81 -1.72 11.55
C ILE A 99 11.85 -0.52 10.63
N THR A 100 11.27 -0.68 9.45
CA THR A 100 11.06 0.38 8.46
C THR A 100 9.86 0.07 7.59
N ASN A 101 9.54 0.92 6.61
CA ASN A 101 8.55 0.60 5.59
C ASN A 101 9.14 -0.25 4.47
N ASN A 102 8.29 -1.09 3.86
CA ASN A 102 8.67 -1.88 2.71
C ASN A 102 9.04 -1.00 1.50
N HIS A 103 8.29 0.08 1.26
CA HIS A 103 8.58 0.97 0.12
C HIS A 103 9.96 1.64 0.20
N VAL A 104 10.53 1.80 1.41
CA VAL A 104 11.89 2.34 1.61
C VAL A 104 12.95 1.41 1.04
N ILE A 105 12.74 0.09 1.13
CA ILE A 105 13.71 -0.93 0.75
C ILE A 105 13.32 -1.72 -0.50
N ASN A 106 12.19 -1.41 -1.09
CA ASN A 106 11.66 -2.16 -2.23
C ASN A 106 12.59 -2.04 -3.43
N ASN A 107 12.95 -3.18 -4.04
CA ASN A 107 13.90 -3.31 -5.14
C ASN A 107 15.32 -2.80 -4.84
N ALA A 108 15.71 -2.65 -3.57
CA ALA A 108 17.08 -2.27 -3.21
C ALA A 108 18.07 -3.41 -3.51
N GLU A 109 19.19 -3.07 -4.12
CA GLU A 109 20.32 -3.95 -4.29
C GLU A 109 21.17 -3.95 -3.02
N ASP A 110 21.42 -2.75 -2.47
CA ASP A 110 22.15 -2.55 -1.22
C ASP A 110 21.31 -1.74 -0.24
N ILE A 111 21.39 -2.09 1.02
CA ILE A 111 20.70 -1.38 2.11
C ILE A 111 21.74 -1.00 3.16
N ILE A 112 21.97 0.29 3.33
CA ILE A 112 22.88 0.85 4.32
C ILE A 112 22.10 1.54 5.41
N VAL A 113 22.37 1.16 6.65
CA VAL A 113 21.78 1.76 7.85
C VAL A 113 22.83 2.63 8.54
N LYS A 114 22.56 3.93 8.68
CA LYS A 114 23.42 4.86 9.41
C LYS A 114 22.91 5.09 10.82
N ILE A 115 23.76 4.85 11.81
CA ILE A 115 23.47 5.02 13.25
C ILE A 115 24.54 5.93 13.85
N GLY A 116 24.17 7.17 14.14
CA GLY A 116 25.14 8.23 14.43
C GLY A 116 26.07 8.45 13.25
N ASN A 117 27.38 8.33 13.45
CA ASN A 117 28.39 8.50 12.40
C ASN A 117 28.86 7.16 11.78
N LYS A 118 28.24 6.02 12.11
CA LYS A 118 28.62 4.70 11.60
C LYS A 118 27.58 4.17 10.63
N GLU A 119 28.07 3.56 9.57
CA GLU A 119 27.27 2.88 8.56
C GLU A 119 27.40 1.37 8.74
N TYR A 120 26.29 0.68 8.50
CA TYR A 120 26.16 -0.78 8.60
C TYR A 120 25.39 -1.28 7.40
N GLU A 121 25.93 -2.33 6.76
CA GLU A 121 25.15 -3.09 5.79
C GLU A 121 24.03 -3.85 6.49
N ALA A 122 22.83 -3.79 5.95
CA ALA A 122 21.65 -4.43 6.52
C ALA A 122 21.11 -5.53 5.60
N LYS A 123 20.69 -6.63 6.22
CA LYS A 123 20.00 -7.74 5.55
C LYS A 123 18.50 -7.66 5.84
N VAL A 124 17.69 -7.95 4.84
CA VAL A 124 16.23 -8.05 5.02
C VAL A 124 15.93 -9.38 5.70
N LEU A 125 15.37 -9.34 6.92
CA LEU A 125 14.81 -10.53 7.58
C LEU A 125 13.47 -10.92 7.00
N GLY A 126 12.65 -9.94 6.63
CA GLY A 126 11.37 -10.12 5.97
C GLY A 126 10.75 -8.80 5.60
N ALA A 127 9.89 -8.84 4.60
CA ALA A 127 9.16 -7.67 4.12
C ALA A 127 7.73 -8.04 3.71
N ASP A 128 6.81 -7.11 3.90
CA ASP A 128 5.42 -7.28 3.55
C ASP A 128 4.90 -6.04 2.81
N PRO A 129 4.76 -6.12 1.48
CA PRO A 129 4.25 -5.02 0.66
C PRO A 129 2.82 -4.59 1.00
N TYR A 130 2.00 -5.51 1.53
CA TYR A 130 0.58 -5.22 1.81
C TYR A 130 0.36 -4.38 3.06
N SER A 131 1.24 -4.49 4.05
CA SER A 131 1.22 -3.64 5.24
C SER A 131 2.25 -2.53 5.19
N ASP A 132 3.06 -2.50 4.12
CA ASP A 132 4.18 -1.58 3.94
C ASP A 132 5.20 -1.64 5.10
N LEU A 133 5.49 -2.84 5.62
CA LEU A 133 6.42 -3.08 6.70
C LEU A 133 7.61 -3.94 6.25
N ALA A 134 8.78 -3.63 6.77
CA ALA A 134 9.98 -4.43 6.60
C ALA A 134 10.80 -4.51 7.89
N VAL A 135 11.49 -5.64 8.06
CA VAL A 135 12.39 -5.91 9.17
C VAL A 135 13.78 -6.13 8.63
N LEU A 136 14.71 -5.33 9.11
CA LEU A 136 16.12 -5.40 8.76
C LEU A 136 16.96 -5.91 9.93
N LYS A 137 18.12 -6.45 9.62
CA LYS A 137 19.13 -6.89 10.58
C LYS A 137 20.49 -6.38 10.18
N ILE A 138 21.17 -5.69 11.09
CA ILE A 138 22.58 -5.35 10.96
C ILE A 138 23.43 -6.35 11.76
N ASP A 139 24.55 -6.74 11.18
CA ASP A 139 25.49 -7.67 11.83
C ASP A 139 26.58 -6.87 12.55
N THR A 140 26.55 -6.89 13.87
CA THR A 140 27.48 -6.14 14.70
C THR A 140 27.47 -6.64 16.15
N ASN A 141 28.61 -6.54 16.82
CA ASN A 141 28.76 -6.82 18.26
C ASN A 141 28.33 -5.65 19.14
N LYS A 142 28.04 -4.47 18.56
CA LYS A 142 27.58 -3.30 19.29
C LYS A 142 26.18 -3.54 19.84
N LYS A 143 25.95 -3.12 21.08
CA LYS A 143 24.62 -3.08 21.70
C LYS A 143 23.98 -1.72 21.49
N PHE A 144 22.70 -1.73 21.19
CA PHE A 144 21.91 -0.53 20.93
C PHE A 144 20.84 -0.34 21.99
N THR A 145 20.34 0.88 22.11
CA THR A 145 19.17 1.19 22.93
C THR A 145 17.92 0.98 22.06
N PRO A 146 17.07 -0.01 22.34
CA PRO A 146 15.86 -0.23 21.57
C PRO A 146 14.74 0.69 22.08
N VAL A 147 13.80 1.03 21.18
CA VAL A 147 12.51 1.60 21.57
C VAL A 147 11.55 0.51 22.04
N LYS A 148 10.48 0.92 22.73
CA LYS A 148 9.39 0.06 23.15
C LYS A 148 8.14 0.33 22.33
N PHE A 149 7.39 -0.72 22.01
CA PHE A 149 6.05 -0.57 21.45
C PHE A 149 5.06 -0.25 22.56
N GLY A 150 4.28 0.81 22.35
CA GLY A 150 3.13 1.17 23.15
C GLY A 150 1.84 0.51 22.66
N ASN A 151 0.77 0.75 23.36
CA ASN A 151 -0.56 0.28 22.97
C ASN A 151 -1.29 1.34 22.14
N SER A 152 -1.26 1.20 20.82
CA SER A 152 -1.93 2.13 19.91
C SER A 152 -3.46 2.14 20.03
N ASP A 153 -4.09 1.08 20.60
CA ASP A 153 -5.55 1.04 20.76
C ASP A 153 -6.03 1.96 21.90
N LYS A 154 -5.14 2.31 22.83
CA LYS A 154 -5.41 3.27 23.91
C LYS A 154 -5.20 4.72 23.49
N ALA A 155 -4.53 4.97 22.37
CA ALA A 155 -4.27 6.31 21.87
C ALA A 155 -5.59 6.96 21.41
N ARG A 156 -5.81 8.23 21.73
CA ARG A 156 -7.04 8.96 21.48
C ARG A 156 -6.79 10.13 20.53
N VAL A 157 -7.81 10.53 19.82
CA VAL A 157 -7.80 11.81 19.09
C VAL A 157 -7.55 12.95 20.07
N GLY A 158 -6.59 13.82 19.75
CA GLY A 158 -6.11 14.91 20.60
C GLY A 158 -4.88 14.58 21.46
N ASP A 159 -4.49 13.32 21.59
CA ASP A 159 -3.26 12.97 22.30
C ASP A 159 -2.03 13.46 21.53
N TRP A 160 -1.05 14.05 22.24
CA TRP A 160 0.21 14.49 21.66
C TRP A 160 1.05 13.33 21.13
N VAL A 161 1.68 13.56 20.00
CA VAL A 161 2.61 12.61 19.37
C VAL A 161 3.87 13.32 18.89
N VAL A 162 4.96 12.57 18.83
CA VAL A 162 6.26 13.01 18.34
C VAL A 162 6.71 12.05 17.25
N ALA A 163 6.84 12.55 16.03
CA ALA A 163 7.41 11.81 14.93
C ALA A 163 8.91 12.10 14.84
N ILE A 164 9.72 11.05 14.82
CA ILE A 164 11.18 11.18 14.66
C ILE A 164 11.58 10.44 13.40
N GLY A 165 12.33 11.14 12.54
CA GLY A 165 12.96 10.60 11.36
C GLY A 165 14.43 10.96 11.33
N ASN A 166 15.18 10.38 10.40
CA ASN A 166 16.56 10.72 10.15
C ASN A 166 16.82 10.87 8.64
N PRO A 167 16.10 11.79 7.98
CA PRO A 167 16.32 12.05 6.56
C PRO A 167 17.76 12.50 6.35
N PHE A 168 18.41 11.98 5.32
CA PHE A 168 19.79 12.34 4.93
C PHE A 168 20.88 11.98 5.95
N GLY A 169 20.57 11.35 7.08
CA GLY A 169 21.56 11.00 8.10
C GLY A 169 22.25 12.21 8.77
N LEU A 170 21.56 13.35 8.82
CA LEU A 170 22.07 14.63 9.35
C LEU A 170 21.85 14.82 10.86
N GLY A 171 21.45 13.78 11.59
CA GLY A 171 21.33 13.86 13.04
C GLY A 171 19.90 13.74 13.57
N GLY A 172 18.93 13.47 12.70
CA GLY A 172 17.52 13.29 13.06
C GLY A 172 16.69 14.56 12.92
N THR A 173 15.42 14.36 12.61
CA THR A 173 14.40 15.39 12.52
C THR A 173 13.25 15.03 13.44
N VAL A 174 12.84 15.96 14.28
CA VAL A 174 11.75 15.79 15.24
C VAL A 174 10.60 16.71 14.85
N THR A 175 9.41 16.17 14.72
CA THR A 175 8.19 16.93 14.54
C THR A 175 7.16 16.50 15.56
N SER A 176 6.32 17.43 16.03
CA SER A 176 5.28 17.14 17.01
C SER A 176 3.91 17.57 16.49
N GLY A 177 2.89 16.95 16.98
CA GLY A 177 1.50 17.22 16.66
C GLY A 177 0.59 16.38 17.53
N ILE A 178 -0.63 16.17 17.08
CA ILE A 178 -1.63 15.34 17.77
C ILE A 178 -2.12 14.20 16.90
N ILE A 179 -2.77 13.24 17.48
CA ILE A 179 -3.59 12.29 16.74
C ILE A 179 -4.83 13.05 16.26
N SER A 180 -4.91 13.30 14.95
CA SER A 180 -6.03 14.00 14.32
C SER A 180 -7.24 13.08 14.09
N ALA A 181 -6.99 11.81 13.78
CA ALA A 181 -8.02 10.79 13.60
C ALA A 181 -7.43 9.38 13.75
N ARG A 182 -8.32 8.40 13.87
CA ARG A 182 -7.97 6.96 13.94
C ARG A 182 -8.79 6.18 12.92
N ASN A 183 -8.35 4.97 12.65
CA ASN A 183 -9.01 4.02 11.75
C ASN A 183 -9.23 4.63 10.34
N ARG A 184 -8.26 5.43 9.88
CA ARG A 184 -8.32 6.03 8.55
C ARG A 184 -8.01 5.01 7.48
N ASP A 185 -8.89 4.97 6.49
CA ASP A 185 -8.72 4.26 5.26
C ASP A 185 -8.47 5.30 4.15
N ILE A 186 -7.36 5.15 3.47
CA ILE A 186 -6.95 6.06 2.38
C ILE A 186 -6.84 5.31 1.03
N ASN A 187 -7.38 4.09 0.98
CA ASN A 187 -7.42 3.22 -0.19
C ASN A 187 -6.03 2.86 -0.77
N LEU A 188 -4.99 2.79 0.07
CA LEU A 188 -3.69 2.29 -0.33
C LEU A 188 -3.67 0.76 -0.38
N THR A 189 -4.26 0.11 0.63
CA THR A 189 -4.32 -1.35 0.74
C THR A 189 -5.71 -1.81 1.19
N ARG A 190 -5.94 -3.12 1.17
CA ARG A 190 -7.17 -3.72 1.73
C ARG A 190 -7.24 -3.70 3.25
N TYR A 191 -6.13 -3.39 3.90
CA TYR A 191 -5.97 -3.47 5.35
C TYR A 191 -5.71 -2.11 5.98
N ASP A 192 -6.02 -1.04 5.24
CA ASP A 192 -5.80 0.32 5.70
C ASP A 192 -6.46 0.55 7.06
N ASP A 193 -5.64 1.00 7.99
CA ASP A 193 -6.02 1.33 9.36
C ASP A 193 -4.99 2.28 9.94
N PHE A 194 -5.04 3.52 9.49
CA PHE A 194 -4.00 4.46 9.87
C PHE A 194 -4.40 5.33 11.05
N ILE A 195 -3.42 5.69 11.86
CA ILE A 195 -3.45 6.87 12.71
C ILE A 195 -3.15 8.07 11.82
N GLN A 196 -4.05 9.06 11.81
CA GLN A 196 -3.79 10.35 11.18
C GLN A 196 -3.21 11.31 12.20
N THR A 197 -2.17 12.06 11.81
CA THR A 197 -1.54 13.09 12.64
C THR A 197 -1.26 14.35 11.81
N ASP A 198 -1.23 15.49 12.49
CA ASP A 198 -0.77 16.77 11.93
C ASP A 198 0.73 17.01 12.20
N ALA A 199 1.40 16.16 12.97
CA ALA A 199 2.85 16.14 13.01
C ALA A 199 3.39 16.02 11.58
N SER A 200 4.30 16.91 11.19
CA SER A 200 4.79 16.99 9.81
C SER A 200 5.54 15.73 9.42
N ILE A 201 4.94 14.93 8.57
CA ILE A 201 5.59 13.78 7.91
C ILE A 201 6.00 14.24 6.51
N ASN A 202 7.28 14.08 6.18
CA ASN A 202 7.88 14.44 4.90
C ASN A 202 8.70 13.28 4.36
N GLN A 203 9.21 13.42 3.14
CA GLN A 203 10.16 12.47 2.58
C GLN A 203 11.35 12.28 3.52
N GLY A 204 11.64 11.01 3.86
CA GLY A 204 12.69 10.63 4.79
C GLY A 204 12.22 10.32 6.22
N ASN A 205 11.02 10.74 6.65
CA ASN A 205 10.45 10.28 7.93
C ASN A 205 9.74 8.93 7.80
N SER A 206 9.42 8.49 6.58
CA SER A 206 8.80 7.18 6.32
C SER A 206 9.66 6.06 6.89
N GLY A 207 9.02 5.11 7.58
CA GLY A 207 9.66 4.02 8.32
C GLY A 207 10.13 4.40 9.72
N GLY A 208 10.15 5.69 10.06
CA GLY A 208 10.45 6.17 11.40
C GLY A 208 9.27 6.00 12.38
N PRO A 209 9.54 6.07 13.69
CA PRO A 209 8.52 5.87 14.72
C PRO A 209 7.67 7.12 14.96
N LEU A 210 6.40 6.90 15.31
CA LEU A 210 5.51 7.88 15.93
C LEU A 210 5.40 7.52 17.42
N PHE A 211 5.89 8.40 18.29
CA PHE A 211 5.91 8.19 19.73
C PHE A 211 4.75 8.89 20.43
N ASN A 212 4.30 8.32 21.54
CA ASN A 212 3.52 9.04 22.54
C ASN A 212 4.45 9.82 23.50
N LEU A 213 3.88 10.55 24.46
CA LEU A 213 4.66 11.32 25.43
C LEU A 213 5.41 10.44 26.46
N ASP A 214 5.10 9.17 26.58
CA ASP A 214 5.82 8.22 27.43
C ASP A 214 7.09 7.68 26.75
N GLY A 215 7.27 8.00 25.45
CA GLY A 215 8.39 7.53 24.61
C GLY A 215 8.16 6.14 24.03
N ASP A 216 6.92 5.66 24.02
CA ASP A 216 6.56 4.39 23.42
C ASP A 216 6.11 4.60 21.97
N VAL A 217 6.48 3.70 21.08
CA VAL A 217 6.06 3.72 19.66
C VAL A 217 4.60 3.32 19.57
N ILE A 218 3.74 4.25 19.13
CA ILE A 218 2.32 3.99 18.88
C ILE A 218 1.99 3.88 17.39
N GLY A 219 2.95 4.21 16.50
CA GLY A 219 2.78 4.08 15.07
C GLY A 219 4.10 4.09 14.31
N ILE A 220 4.05 3.73 13.03
CA ILE A 220 5.16 3.78 12.08
C ILE A 220 4.75 4.72 10.96
N ASN A 221 5.47 5.84 10.82
CA ASN A 221 5.20 6.85 9.81
C ASN A 221 5.32 6.23 8.41
N THR A 222 4.33 6.44 7.53
CA THR A 222 4.34 5.74 6.24
C THR A 222 3.94 6.60 5.06
N ALA A 223 2.89 7.39 5.15
CA ALA A 223 2.32 8.10 4.01
C ALA A 223 1.92 9.53 4.35
N ILE A 224 1.83 10.35 3.31
CA ILE A 224 1.26 11.70 3.35
C ILE A 224 0.26 11.87 2.21
N ILE A 225 -0.74 12.71 2.42
CA ILE A 225 -1.52 13.29 1.33
C ILE A 225 -0.92 14.66 1.06
N ALA A 226 -0.23 14.80 -0.07
CA ALA A 226 0.37 16.05 -0.50
C ALA A 226 -0.05 16.37 -1.94
N PRO A 227 -1.08 17.17 -2.15
CA PRO A 227 -1.44 17.64 -3.48
C PRO A 227 -0.29 18.48 -4.07
N GLY A 228 0.19 18.10 -5.25
CA GLY A 228 1.21 18.89 -5.96
C GLY A 228 2.67 18.68 -5.52
N GLN A 229 3.03 17.59 -4.85
CA GLN A 229 4.42 17.19 -4.49
C GLN A 229 5.18 18.15 -3.55
N SER A 230 4.52 19.00 -2.81
CA SER A 230 5.16 20.00 -1.94
C SER A 230 4.94 19.67 -0.46
N GLY A 231 5.73 18.80 0.13
CA GLY A 231 5.84 18.63 1.58
C GLY A 231 4.52 18.33 2.34
N SER A 232 4.61 18.27 3.66
CA SER A 232 3.46 18.03 4.54
C SER A 232 2.52 19.23 4.59
N ILE A 233 1.21 18.96 4.49
CA ILE A 233 0.13 19.93 4.68
C ILE A 233 -0.61 19.71 6.01
N GLY A 234 0.02 19.01 6.97
CA GLY A 234 -0.62 18.63 8.23
C GLY A 234 -1.52 17.39 8.14
N ILE A 235 -1.33 16.55 7.13
CA ILE A 235 -2.05 15.28 6.96
C ILE A 235 -1.02 14.17 6.76
N GLY A 236 -0.56 13.59 7.86
CA GLY A 236 0.34 12.45 7.91
C GLY A 236 -0.38 11.19 8.39
N PHE A 237 0.12 10.03 7.98
CA PHE A 237 -0.42 8.72 8.35
C PHE A 237 0.66 7.81 8.92
N ALA A 238 0.29 7.08 9.97
CA ALA A 238 1.15 6.09 10.58
C ALA A 238 0.41 4.75 10.75
N ILE A 239 1.11 3.65 10.52
CA ILE A 239 0.61 2.30 10.77
C ILE A 239 0.54 2.10 12.27
N PRO A 240 -0.61 1.72 12.88
CA PRO A 240 -0.73 1.53 14.33
C PRO A 240 0.22 0.45 14.85
N ALA A 241 0.84 0.70 16.00
CA ALA A 241 1.81 -0.20 16.60
C ALA A 241 1.25 -1.61 16.87
N ASN A 242 0.01 -1.73 17.35
CA ASN A 242 -0.62 -3.03 17.61
C ASN A 242 -0.84 -3.83 16.31
N ALA A 243 -1.21 -3.17 15.21
CA ALA A 243 -1.32 -3.82 13.91
C ALA A 243 0.05 -4.27 13.39
N ALA A 244 1.06 -3.40 13.51
CA ALA A 244 2.42 -3.67 13.07
C ALA A 244 3.09 -4.80 13.86
N ALA A 245 2.90 -4.88 15.18
CA ALA A 245 3.59 -5.81 16.07
C ALA A 245 3.39 -7.28 15.64
N ASN A 246 2.17 -7.67 15.28
CA ASN A 246 1.88 -9.04 14.82
C ASN A 246 2.60 -9.36 13.51
N ILE A 247 2.60 -8.43 12.57
CA ILE A 247 3.28 -8.57 11.27
C ILE A 247 4.79 -8.65 11.47
N ILE A 248 5.37 -7.75 12.25
CA ILE A 248 6.80 -7.71 12.57
C ILE A 248 7.26 -9.03 13.17
N ASN A 249 6.51 -9.59 14.13
CA ASN A 249 6.82 -10.89 14.74
C ASN A 249 6.82 -12.02 13.70
N GLN A 250 5.89 -12.00 12.73
CA GLN A 250 5.87 -12.98 11.65
C GLN A 250 7.06 -12.82 10.71
N LEU A 251 7.41 -11.58 10.33
CA LEU A 251 8.56 -11.29 9.49
C LEU A 251 9.88 -11.73 10.15
N ILE A 252 10.04 -11.51 11.46
CA ILE A 252 11.21 -11.98 12.21
C ILE A 252 11.27 -13.52 12.24
N LYS A 253 10.13 -14.17 12.48
CA LYS A 253 10.08 -15.63 12.69
C LYS A 253 10.11 -16.43 11.40
N TYR A 254 9.46 -15.94 10.35
CA TYR A 254 9.20 -16.70 9.12
C TYR A 254 9.76 -16.03 7.86
N GLY A 255 10.22 -14.79 7.94
CA GLY A 255 10.62 -14.00 6.77
C GLY A 255 9.46 -13.50 5.91
N GLU A 256 8.24 -13.92 6.22
CA GLU A 256 7.03 -13.64 5.47
C GLU A 256 5.80 -13.54 6.38
N THR A 257 4.74 -12.93 5.90
CA THR A 257 3.45 -12.92 6.60
C THR A 257 2.63 -14.17 6.27
N LYS A 258 1.82 -14.59 7.22
CA LYS A 258 0.87 -15.71 7.09
C LYS A 258 -0.51 -15.21 7.50
N ARG A 259 -1.29 -14.75 6.54
CA ARG A 259 -2.62 -14.19 6.79
C ARG A 259 -3.69 -15.26 6.71
N GLY A 260 -4.63 -15.20 7.64
CA GLY A 260 -5.86 -15.98 7.55
C GLY A 260 -6.65 -15.62 6.28
N TRP A 261 -7.36 -16.59 5.73
CA TRP A 261 -8.14 -16.45 4.52
C TRP A 261 -9.45 -17.24 4.60
N LEU A 262 -10.55 -16.59 4.24
CA LEU A 262 -11.88 -17.19 4.14
C LEU A 262 -12.20 -17.66 2.72
N GLY A 263 -11.81 -16.88 1.72
CA GLY A 263 -12.14 -17.11 0.32
C GLY A 263 -13.55 -16.64 -0.05
N VAL A 264 -13.92 -15.44 0.38
CA VAL A 264 -15.16 -14.75 -0.01
C VAL A 264 -14.85 -13.40 -0.61
N ARG A 265 -15.66 -12.95 -1.57
CA ARG A 265 -15.76 -11.55 -1.96
C ARG A 265 -16.94 -10.95 -1.22
N ILE A 266 -16.75 -9.77 -0.68
CA ILE A 266 -17.72 -9.11 0.18
C ILE A 266 -18.07 -7.73 -0.33
N GLN A 267 -19.23 -7.24 0.06
CA GLN A 267 -19.69 -5.87 -0.19
C GLN A 267 -20.42 -5.32 1.03
N GLU A 268 -20.67 -4.03 1.04
CA GLU A 268 -21.37 -3.36 2.12
C GLU A 268 -22.83 -3.79 2.19
N VAL A 269 -23.38 -3.84 3.40
CA VAL A 269 -24.79 -4.00 3.66
C VAL A 269 -25.42 -2.62 3.56
N THR A 270 -26.04 -2.28 2.43
CA THR A 270 -26.74 -1.03 2.25
C THR A 270 -28.06 -1.04 3.05
N LYS A 271 -28.69 0.14 3.18
CA LYS A 271 -29.98 0.26 3.87
C LYS A 271 -31.05 -0.58 3.17
N GLU A 272 -31.06 -0.57 1.85
CA GLU A 272 -32.02 -1.36 1.04
C GLU A 272 -31.85 -2.86 1.27
N ILE A 273 -30.59 -3.34 1.34
CA ILE A 273 -30.27 -4.75 1.64
C ILE A 273 -30.75 -5.08 3.06
N ALA A 274 -30.48 -4.23 4.04
CA ALA A 274 -30.90 -4.43 5.42
C ALA A 274 -32.43 -4.51 5.54
N ASP A 275 -33.17 -3.65 4.83
CA ASP A 275 -34.63 -3.62 4.81
C ASP A 275 -35.21 -4.89 4.18
N VAL A 276 -34.66 -5.34 3.04
CA VAL A 276 -35.09 -6.59 2.36
C VAL A 276 -34.84 -7.81 3.24
N GLU A 277 -33.65 -7.87 3.86
CA GLU A 277 -33.23 -8.97 4.73
C GLU A 277 -33.82 -8.86 6.15
N LYS A 278 -34.55 -7.79 6.48
CA LYS A 278 -35.13 -7.52 7.82
C LYS A 278 -34.04 -7.48 8.92
N LEU A 279 -32.88 -6.91 8.60
CA LEU A 279 -31.84 -6.60 9.56
C LEU A 279 -32.19 -5.32 10.34
N LYS A 280 -31.72 -5.22 11.58
CA LYS A 280 -31.95 -4.03 12.42
C LYS A 280 -31.10 -2.81 12.01
N ASN A 281 -30.00 -3.04 11.34
CA ASN A 281 -29.03 -2.03 10.92
C ASN A 281 -28.21 -2.53 9.70
N THR A 282 -27.26 -1.74 9.24
CA THR A 282 -26.40 -2.04 8.08
C THR A 282 -25.06 -2.70 8.47
N GLU A 283 -24.99 -3.30 9.65
CA GLU A 283 -23.80 -3.99 10.12
C GLU A 283 -23.61 -5.33 9.42
N GLY A 284 -22.35 -5.76 9.34
CA GLY A 284 -21.97 -7.02 8.71
C GLY A 284 -21.26 -6.84 7.37
N ALA A 285 -20.97 -7.97 6.75
CA ALA A 285 -20.36 -8.05 5.43
C ALA A 285 -21.19 -9.00 4.55
N LEU A 286 -21.79 -8.49 3.49
CA LEU A 286 -22.54 -9.30 2.54
C LEU A 286 -21.58 -10.08 1.64
N VAL A 287 -21.75 -11.40 1.57
CA VAL A 287 -20.99 -12.29 0.68
C VAL A 287 -21.51 -12.13 -0.74
N ALA A 288 -20.76 -11.49 -1.61
CA ALA A 288 -21.07 -11.34 -3.02
C ALA A 288 -20.77 -12.63 -3.82
N SER A 289 -19.67 -13.32 -3.47
CA SER A 289 -19.33 -14.62 -4.05
C SER A 289 -18.41 -15.42 -3.11
N VAL A 290 -18.41 -16.73 -3.29
CA VAL A 290 -17.53 -17.69 -2.58
C VAL A 290 -16.54 -18.24 -3.58
N GLY A 291 -15.26 -18.24 -3.23
CA GLY A 291 -14.19 -18.78 -4.07
C GLY A 291 -14.21 -20.32 -4.08
N GLU A 292 -13.92 -20.90 -5.22
CA GLU A 292 -13.79 -22.35 -5.36
C GLU A 292 -12.67 -22.91 -4.47
N LYS A 293 -12.91 -24.09 -3.90
CA LYS A 293 -11.97 -24.81 -3.01
C LYS A 293 -11.56 -24.02 -1.76
N SER A 294 -12.25 -22.90 -1.48
CA SER A 294 -11.99 -22.05 -0.34
C SER A 294 -12.46 -22.65 0.99
N PRO A 295 -11.95 -22.15 2.14
CA PRO A 295 -12.52 -22.47 3.46
C PRO A 295 -14.02 -22.16 3.57
N ALA A 296 -14.45 -21.04 2.99
CA ALA A 296 -15.84 -20.61 2.99
C ALA A 296 -16.76 -21.60 2.24
N GLU A 297 -16.34 -22.07 1.06
CA GLU A 297 -17.08 -23.06 0.29
C GLU A 297 -17.22 -24.36 1.07
N LYS A 298 -16.10 -24.86 1.64
CA LYS A 298 -16.11 -26.09 2.47
C LYS A 298 -17.02 -26.00 3.68
N ALA A 299 -17.18 -24.81 4.26
CA ALA A 299 -18.11 -24.53 5.36
C ALA A 299 -19.56 -24.33 4.90
N GLY A 300 -19.80 -24.30 3.58
CA GLY A 300 -21.11 -24.11 2.99
C GLY A 300 -21.62 -22.67 3.12
N LEU A 301 -20.73 -21.66 3.08
CA LEU A 301 -21.13 -20.28 2.85
C LEU A 301 -21.64 -20.13 1.41
N LYS A 302 -22.54 -19.18 1.21
CA LYS A 302 -23.16 -18.92 -0.10
C LYS A 302 -23.18 -17.42 -0.39
N ALA A 303 -23.25 -17.05 -1.66
CA ALA A 303 -23.60 -15.70 -2.04
C ALA A 303 -24.97 -15.32 -1.42
N GLY A 304 -25.08 -14.10 -0.93
CA GLY A 304 -26.24 -13.60 -0.20
C GLY A 304 -26.19 -13.78 1.33
N ASP A 305 -25.21 -14.53 1.88
CA ASP A 305 -24.97 -14.56 3.32
C ASP A 305 -24.49 -13.20 3.82
N ILE A 306 -24.90 -12.77 4.99
CA ILE A 306 -24.35 -11.59 5.64
C ILE A 306 -23.61 -12.06 6.90
N ILE A 307 -22.30 -11.85 6.94
CA ILE A 307 -21.47 -12.24 8.09
C ILE A 307 -21.59 -11.15 9.14
N LEU A 308 -22.21 -11.47 10.28
CA LEU A 308 -22.45 -10.54 11.38
C LEU A 308 -21.37 -10.60 12.46
N LYS A 309 -20.80 -11.82 12.71
CA LYS A 309 -19.70 -11.99 13.65
C LYS A 309 -18.65 -12.95 13.11
N PHE A 310 -17.41 -12.71 13.47
CA PHE A 310 -16.25 -13.53 13.19
C PHE A 310 -15.53 -13.85 14.51
N ASP A 311 -15.49 -15.13 14.87
CA ASP A 311 -14.83 -15.62 16.10
C ASP A 311 -15.26 -14.83 17.35
N GLY A 312 -16.58 -14.61 17.51
CA GLY A 312 -17.20 -13.86 18.58
C GLY A 312 -17.13 -12.32 18.45
N LYS A 313 -16.32 -11.79 17.55
CA LYS A 313 -16.20 -10.35 17.32
C LYS A 313 -17.23 -9.87 16.31
N LYS A 314 -17.92 -8.78 16.63
CA LYS A 314 -18.92 -8.14 15.79
C LYS A 314 -18.29 -7.52 14.54
N ILE A 315 -18.99 -7.55 13.43
CA ILE A 315 -18.62 -6.92 12.17
C ILE A 315 -19.45 -5.65 12.02
N ASP A 316 -18.93 -4.53 12.51
CA ASP A 316 -19.64 -3.25 12.45
C ASP A 316 -19.69 -2.68 11.03
N THR A 317 -18.66 -2.93 10.22
CA THR A 317 -18.57 -2.54 8.81
C THR A 317 -18.00 -3.68 7.98
N MET A 318 -18.29 -3.71 6.69
CA MET A 318 -17.72 -4.69 5.75
C MET A 318 -16.19 -4.80 5.87
N ARG A 319 -15.49 -3.67 6.03
CA ARG A 319 -14.03 -3.58 6.11
C ARG A 319 -13.41 -4.17 7.38
N ALA A 320 -14.21 -4.34 8.44
CA ALA A 320 -13.74 -5.01 9.67
C ALA A 320 -13.42 -6.50 9.45
N LEU A 321 -14.15 -7.17 8.54
CA LEU A 321 -13.97 -8.60 8.31
C LEU A 321 -12.60 -8.97 7.75
N PRO A 322 -12.06 -8.36 6.67
CA PRO A 322 -10.72 -8.65 6.17
C PRO A 322 -9.62 -8.48 7.22
N LYS A 323 -9.73 -7.42 8.05
CA LYS A 323 -8.81 -7.17 9.17
C LYS A 323 -8.81 -8.30 10.20
N LEU A 324 -10.01 -8.69 10.67
CA LEU A 324 -10.16 -9.74 11.67
C LEU A 324 -9.65 -11.08 11.13
N VAL A 325 -9.96 -11.40 9.88
CA VAL A 325 -9.55 -12.65 9.22
C VAL A 325 -8.03 -12.68 9.05
N SER A 326 -7.42 -11.63 8.49
CA SER A 326 -5.98 -11.57 8.22
C SER A 326 -5.13 -11.60 9.49
N ASN A 327 -5.64 -11.08 10.60
CA ASN A 327 -4.98 -11.08 11.90
C ASN A 327 -5.20 -12.39 12.68
N THR A 328 -6.00 -13.31 12.16
CA THR A 328 -6.25 -14.60 12.81
C THR A 328 -5.32 -15.66 12.21
N GLU A 329 -4.79 -16.52 13.08
CA GLU A 329 -3.83 -17.57 12.72
C GLU A 329 -4.36 -18.51 11.65
N VAL A 330 -3.51 -18.84 10.68
CA VAL A 330 -3.80 -19.83 9.64
C VAL A 330 -4.00 -21.20 10.29
N GLY A 331 -5.03 -21.93 9.87
CA GLY A 331 -5.38 -23.24 10.43
C GLY A 331 -6.26 -23.15 11.68
N LYS A 332 -6.50 -21.97 12.25
CA LYS A 332 -7.43 -21.81 13.36
C LYS A 332 -8.85 -22.13 12.92
N ILE A 333 -9.57 -22.89 13.75
CA ILE A 333 -11.01 -23.09 13.59
C ILE A 333 -11.73 -21.88 14.19
N VAL A 334 -12.49 -21.18 13.37
CA VAL A 334 -13.25 -19.98 13.76
C VAL A 334 -14.75 -20.22 13.59
N GLN A 335 -15.53 -19.48 14.39
CA GLN A 335 -16.97 -19.50 14.31
C GLN A 335 -17.48 -18.23 13.63
N LEU A 336 -18.38 -18.38 12.65
CA LEU A 336 -19.08 -17.30 12.00
C LEU A 336 -20.54 -17.28 12.42
N GLU A 337 -21.09 -16.12 12.78
CA GLU A 337 -22.52 -15.92 12.82
C GLU A 337 -22.93 -15.23 11.51
N ILE A 338 -23.78 -15.91 10.74
CA ILE A 338 -24.23 -15.42 9.43
C ILE A 338 -25.74 -15.24 9.44
N TRP A 339 -26.23 -14.27 8.69
CA TRP A 339 -27.63 -14.07 8.39
C TRP A 339 -27.92 -14.63 7.00
N ARG A 340 -28.82 -15.61 6.93
CA ARG A 340 -29.27 -16.27 5.70
C ARG A 340 -30.75 -16.54 5.76
N ASN A 341 -31.49 -16.15 4.72
CA ASN A 341 -32.93 -16.33 4.64
C ASN A 341 -33.65 -15.81 5.90
N LYS A 342 -33.28 -14.63 6.36
CA LYS A 342 -33.85 -13.96 7.54
C LYS A 342 -33.70 -14.75 8.86
N LYS A 343 -32.67 -15.60 8.95
CA LYS A 343 -32.36 -16.41 10.14
C LYS A 343 -30.88 -16.31 10.46
N LEU A 344 -30.58 -16.28 11.75
CA LEU A 344 -29.20 -16.37 12.24
C LEU A 344 -28.72 -17.83 12.19
N ILE A 345 -27.58 -18.06 11.56
CA ILE A 345 -26.99 -19.40 11.40
C ILE A 345 -25.53 -19.31 11.86
N THR A 346 -25.08 -20.33 12.58
CA THR A 346 -23.69 -20.48 12.97
C THR A 346 -22.98 -21.45 12.05
N LYS A 347 -21.78 -21.05 11.57
CA LYS A 347 -20.87 -21.86 10.77
C LYS A 347 -19.51 -21.93 11.43
N LYS A 348 -18.86 -23.09 11.36
CA LYS A 348 -17.46 -23.27 11.76
C LYS A 348 -16.62 -23.55 10.51
N LEU A 349 -15.44 -22.97 10.44
CA LEU A 349 -14.51 -23.23 9.36
C LEU A 349 -13.05 -23.10 9.84
N THR A 350 -12.16 -23.79 9.15
CA THR A 350 -10.72 -23.66 9.37
C THR A 350 -10.15 -22.64 8.40
N LEU A 351 -9.46 -21.60 8.90
CA LEU A 351 -8.87 -20.57 8.06
C LEU A 351 -7.77 -21.13 7.15
N GLY A 352 -7.81 -20.76 5.89
CA GLY A 352 -6.73 -20.98 4.94
C GLY A 352 -5.64 -19.93 5.06
N ARG A 353 -4.60 -20.05 4.24
CA ARG A 353 -3.55 -19.05 4.09
C ARG A 353 -3.80 -18.21 2.83
N LEU A 354 -3.87 -16.89 2.99
CA LEU A 354 -4.13 -15.96 1.89
C LEU A 354 -3.05 -16.05 0.80
N GLU A 355 -1.77 -16.04 1.17
CA GLU A 355 -0.64 -16.03 0.26
C GLU A 355 -0.53 -17.32 -0.60
N SER A 356 -1.21 -18.38 -0.18
CA SER A 356 -1.31 -19.64 -0.93
C SER A 356 -2.55 -19.72 -1.82
N SER A 357 -3.48 -18.78 -1.68
CA SER A 357 -4.75 -18.78 -2.43
C SER A 357 -4.55 -18.39 -3.90
N ASP A 358 -5.46 -18.85 -4.75
CA ASP A 358 -5.43 -18.47 -6.15
C ASP A 358 -5.81 -17.00 -6.36
N ASP A 359 -6.65 -16.45 -5.49
CA ASP A 359 -6.99 -15.02 -5.47
C ASP A 359 -5.72 -14.16 -5.31
N PHE A 360 -4.85 -14.52 -4.37
CA PHE A 360 -3.58 -13.83 -4.12
C PHE A 360 -2.61 -13.95 -5.30
N LYS A 361 -2.52 -15.14 -5.90
CA LYS A 361 -1.67 -15.36 -7.08
C LYS A 361 -2.14 -14.57 -8.29
N LEU A 362 -3.44 -14.43 -8.49
CA LEU A 362 -4.03 -13.64 -9.57
C LEU A 362 -3.80 -12.14 -9.38
N GLU A 363 -3.87 -11.63 -8.15
CA GLU A 363 -3.55 -10.24 -7.84
C GLU A 363 -2.08 -9.90 -8.08
N ASN A 364 -1.18 -10.76 -7.61
CA ASN A 364 0.26 -10.57 -7.83
C ASN A 364 0.65 -10.69 -9.31
N LYS A 365 -0.12 -11.41 -10.13
CA LYS A 365 0.07 -11.39 -11.58
C LYS A 365 -0.37 -10.07 -12.20
N LYS A 366 -1.36 -9.38 -11.62
CA LYS A 366 -1.82 -8.06 -12.08
C LYS A 366 -0.89 -6.92 -11.62
N THR A 367 -0.16 -7.10 -10.52
CA THR A 367 0.81 -6.10 -9.99
C THR A 367 2.24 -6.27 -10.52
N LYS A 368 2.55 -7.37 -11.22
CA LYS A 368 3.78 -7.37 -12.04
C LYS A 368 3.64 -6.26 -13.07
N PRO A 369 4.67 -5.39 -13.26
CA PRO A 369 4.62 -4.40 -14.32
C PRO A 369 4.23 -5.14 -15.59
N GLU A 370 3.12 -4.73 -16.19
CA GLU A 370 2.75 -5.19 -17.53
C GLU A 370 4.05 -5.08 -18.34
N ILE A 371 4.46 -6.19 -18.92
CA ILE A 371 5.46 -6.16 -19.98
C ILE A 371 4.88 -5.13 -20.95
N LYS A 372 5.50 -3.93 -21.01
CA LYS A 372 5.07 -2.91 -21.97
C LYS A 372 5.04 -3.62 -23.29
N GLU A 373 3.85 -3.91 -23.80
CA GLU A 373 3.69 -4.48 -25.13
C GLU A 373 4.49 -3.59 -26.07
N LYS A 374 5.39 -4.21 -26.82
CA LYS A 374 6.35 -3.50 -27.65
C LYS A 374 5.56 -2.68 -28.67
N ASP A 375 5.69 -1.37 -28.59
CA ASP A 375 5.13 -0.49 -29.57
C ASP A 375 5.67 -0.89 -30.95
N THR A 376 4.77 -1.00 -31.93
CA THR A 376 5.08 -1.38 -33.30
C THR A 376 4.77 -0.19 -34.20
N GLU A 377 5.74 0.30 -34.91
CA GLU A 377 5.53 1.34 -35.92
C GLU A 377 4.95 0.75 -37.22
N ILE A 378 3.91 1.36 -37.71
CA ILE A 378 3.31 1.07 -39.01
C ILE A 378 3.80 2.16 -39.98
N GLU A 379 4.93 1.92 -40.60
CA GLU A 379 5.63 2.91 -41.45
C GLU A 379 4.74 3.51 -42.53
N THR A 380 3.91 2.70 -43.18
CA THR A 380 3.01 3.13 -44.26
C THR A 380 2.02 4.19 -43.82
N LEU A 381 1.54 4.10 -42.57
CA LEU A 381 0.60 5.06 -41.98
C LEU A 381 1.29 6.07 -41.08
N LYS A 382 2.57 5.90 -40.78
CA LYS A 382 3.34 6.70 -39.82
C LYS A 382 2.62 6.83 -38.46
N ILE A 383 2.12 5.71 -37.95
CA ILE A 383 1.49 5.59 -36.65
C ILE A 383 2.21 4.53 -35.83
N THR A 384 2.21 4.70 -34.53
CA THR A 384 2.72 3.67 -33.56
C THR A 384 1.50 3.04 -32.92
N VAL A 385 1.53 1.70 -32.80
CA VAL A 385 0.42 0.92 -32.24
C VAL A 385 0.96 -0.13 -31.27
N ARG A 386 0.17 -0.52 -30.31
CA ARG A 386 0.40 -1.70 -29.45
C ARG A 386 -0.85 -2.57 -29.39
N ASN A 387 -0.69 -3.81 -28.96
CA ASN A 387 -1.84 -4.69 -28.77
C ASN A 387 -2.77 -4.16 -27.66
N ILE A 388 -4.06 -4.51 -27.72
CA ILE A 388 -5.02 -4.21 -26.65
C ILE A 388 -4.62 -4.98 -25.40
N THR A 389 -4.55 -4.29 -24.25
CA THR A 389 -4.29 -4.88 -22.95
C THR A 389 -5.59 -5.11 -22.16
N SER A 390 -5.51 -5.91 -21.12
CA SER A 390 -6.65 -6.09 -20.18
C SER A 390 -7.08 -4.78 -19.52
N LYS A 391 -6.15 -3.82 -19.37
CA LYS A 391 -6.43 -2.49 -18.86
C LYS A 391 -7.25 -1.66 -19.85
N ASP A 392 -6.91 -1.70 -21.13
CA ASP A 392 -7.70 -1.00 -22.17
C ASP A 392 -9.14 -1.51 -22.19
N ILE A 393 -9.33 -2.84 -22.07
CA ILE A 393 -10.66 -3.45 -22.02
C ILE A 393 -11.46 -2.92 -20.82
N GLN A 394 -10.82 -2.79 -19.66
CA GLN A 394 -11.46 -2.34 -18.43
C GLN A 394 -11.75 -0.83 -18.45
N ASP A 395 -10.75 0.00 -18.77
CA ASP A 395 -10.84 1.46 -18.70
C ASP A 395 -11.79 2.02 -19.76
N ARG A 396 -11.88 1.35 -20.92
CA ARG A 396 -12.68 1.80 -22.08
C ARG A 396 -14.02 1.06 -22.21
N LYS A 397 -14.34 0.14 -21.28
CA LYS A 397 -15.57 -0.66 -21.26
C LYS A 397 -15.80 -1.45 -22.55
N ILE A 398 -14.73 -1.97 -23.16
CA ILE A 398 -14.78 -2.78 -24.37
C ILE A 398 -15.16 -4.21 -24.02
N GLU A 399 -15.79 -4.93 -24.92
CA GLU A 399 -16.11 -6.36 -24.75
C GLU A 399 -14.84 -7.18 -24.46
N LYS A 400 -14.91 -8.07 -23.45
CA LYS A 400 -13.76 -8.85 -22.95
C LYS A 400 -12.97 -9.64 -24.01
N ASN A 401 -13.58 -9.96 -25.13
CA ASN A 401 -12.99 -10.78 -26.20
C ASN A 401 -12.52 -9.95 -27.41
N THR A 402 -12.60 -8.62 -27.33
CA THR A 402 -12.16 -7.75 -28.43
C THR A 402 -10.65 -7.91 -28.67
N LYS A 403 -10.30 -8.19 -29.92
CA LYS A 403 -8.91 -8.18 -30.41
C LYS A 403 -8.71 -6.92 -31.25
N GLY A 404 -7.47 -6.46 -31.31
CA GLY A 404 -7.13 -5.25 -32.05
C GLY A 404 -5.86 -4.61 -31.55
N VAL A 405 -5.61 -3.39 -32.00
CA VAL A 405 -4.46 -2.58 -31.57
C VAL A 405 -4.90 -1.18 -31.16
N VAL A 406 -4.21 -0.61 -30.20
CA VAL A 406 -4.40 0.79 -29.74
C VAL A 406 -3.35 1.66 -30.42
N ILE A 407 -3.75 2.79 -30.94
CA ILE A 407 -2.85 3.81 -31.50
C ILE A 407 -2.19 4.53 -30.31
N THR A 408 -0.87 4.47 -30.21
CA THR A 408 -0.11 5.12 -29.13
C THR A 408 0.50 6.45 -29.57
N SER A 409 0.72 6.64 -30.87
CA SER A 409 1.24 7.89 -31.43
C SER A 409 0.90 8.03 -32.89
N ILE A 410 0.68 9.26 -33.37
CA ILE A 410 0.44 9.60 -34.78
C ILE A 410 1.43 10.70 -35.20
N SER A 411 2.24 10.42 -36.20
CA SER A 411 3.18 11.41 -36.71
C SER A 411 2.42 12.58 -37.39
N ASN A 412 2.90 13.81 -37.26
CA ASN A 412 2.36 14.97 -37.96
C ASN A 412 2.40 14.83 -39.51
N LYS A 413 3.23 13.92 -40.01
CA LYS A 413 3.34 13.58 -41.44
C LYS A 413 2.54 12.33 -41.81
N SER A 414 1.69 11.84 -40.94
CA SER A 414 0.86 10.66 -41.17
C SER A 414 -0.28 10.98 -42.17
N PRO A 415 -0.52 10.10 -43.14
CA PRO A 415 -1.66 10.27 -44.05
C PRO A 415 -3.02 10.17 -43.37
N VAL A 416 -3.05 9.63 -42.12
CA VAL A 416 -4.27 9.50 -41.31
C VAL A 416 -4.34 10.56 -40.19
N SER A 417 -3.43 11.55 -40.21
CA SER A 417 -3.47 12.67 -39.25
C SER A 417 -4.76 13.47 -39.44
N GLY A 418 -5.46 13.73 -38.33
CA GLY A 418 -6.78 14.38 -38.35
C GLY A 418 -7.98 13.43 -38.61
N MET A 419 -7.74 12.19 -39.05
CA MET A 419 -8.78 11.16 -39.24
C MET A 419 -8.82 10.20 -38.03
N LEU A 420 -7.64 9.86 -37.46
CA LEU A 420 -7.48 9.01 -36.32
C LEU A 420 -6.88 9.82 -35.15
N ARG A 421 -7.08 9.33 -33.94
CA ARG A 421 -6.56 9.94 -32.69
C ARG A 421 -5.73 8.94 -31.90
N GLU A 422 -4.79 9.44 -31.13
CA GLU A 422 -4.12 8.62 -30.13
C GLU A 422 -5.17 8.07 -29.17
N GLY A 423 -5.08 6.77 -28.94
CA GLY A 423 -6.06 6.05 -28.16
C GLY A 423 -7.14 5.35 -28.98
N ASP A 424 -7.34 5.63 -30.26
CA ASP A 424 -8.28 4.86 -31.07
C ASP A 424 -7.83 3.40 -31.18
N ILE A 425 -8.81 2.49 -31.30
CA ILE A 425 -8.59 1.05 -31.38
C ILE A 425 -8.96 0.54 -32.75
N ILE A 426 -7.99 0.04 -33.51
CA ILE A 426 -8.24 -0.57 -34.80
C ILE A 426 -8.55 -2.05 -34.62
N ILE A 427 -9.75 -2.46 -34.95
CA ILE A 427 -10.25 -3.85 -34.84
C ILE A 427 -10.34 -4.58 -36.16
N GLU A 428 -10.47 -3.86 -37.31
CA GLU A 428 -10.50 -4.47 -38.62
C GLU A 428 -9.83 -3.56 -39.67
N VAL A 429 -9.25 -4.20 -40.71
CA VAL A 429 -8.76 -3.56 -41.93
C VAL A 429 -9.38 -4.28 -43.11
N GLN A 430 -10.09 -3.56 -43.99
CA GLN A 430 -10.84 -4.12 -45.14
C GLN A 430 -11.74 -5.29 -44.70
N LYS A 431 -12.45 -5.14 -43.58
CA LYS A 431 -13.30 -6.18 -42.93
C LYS A 431 -12.55 -7.44 -42.46
N ASN A 432 -11.22 -7.43 -42.46
CA ASN A 432 -10.41 -8.49 -41.87
C ASN A 432 -10.07 -8.11 -40.42
N LYS A 433 -10.35 -9.01 -39.50
CA LYS A 433 -10.06 -8.79 -38.06
C LYS A 433 -8.57 -8.62 -37.81
N VAL A 434 -8.24 -7.64 -37.00
CA VAL A 434 -6.89 -7.38 -36.50
C VAL A 434 -6.72 -8.09 -35.13
N LEU A 435 -5.81 -9.05 -35.05
CA LEU A 435 -5.56 -9.78 -33.80
C LEU A 435 -4.41 -9.17 -32.99
N ASN A 436 -3.45 -8.53 -33.67
CA ASN A 436 -2.25 -7.92 -33.05
C ASN A 436 -1.59 -6.92 -34.02
N SER A 437 -0.58 -6.17 -33.52
CA SER A 437 0.16 -5.16 -34.27
C SER A 437 0.91 -5.72 -35.47
N LYS A 438 1.45 -6.93 -35.39
CA LYS A 438 2.15 -7.59 -36.50
C LYS A 438 1.20 -7.89 -37.66
N GLN A 439 0.00 -8.39 -37.35
CA GLN A 439 -1.01 -8.68 -38.36
C GLN A 439 -1.56 -7.40 -39.01
N LEU A 440 -1.77 -6.34 -38.22
CA LEU A 440 -2.15 -5.02 -38.77
C LEU A 440 -1.15 -4.57 -39.82
N ASN A 441 0.15 -4.61 -39.53
CA ASN A 441 1.20 -4.22 -40.47
C ASN A 441 1.14 -5.07 -41.75
N GLN A 442 1.01 -6.38 -41.62
CA GLN A 442 0.91 -7.29 -42.77
C GLN A 442 -0.32 -7.01 -43.66
N LEU A 443 -1.48 -6.74 -43.03
CA LEU A 443 -2.70 -6.43 -43.79
C LEU A 443 -2.55 -5.14 -44.61
N ILE A 444 -1.98 -4.11 -43.97
CA ILE A 444 -1.75 -2.80 -44.61
C ILE A 444 -0.74 -2.93 -45.77
N GLU A 445 0.42 -3.57 -45.52
CA GLU A 445 1.43 -3.78 -46.56
C GLU A 445 0.87 -4.57 -47.77
N ASN A 446 0.10 -5.62 -47.51
CA ASN A 446 -0.50 -6.42 -48.58
C ASN A 446 -1.47 -5.64 -49.44
N ILE A 447 -2.20 -4.66 -48.89
CA ILE A 447 -3.12 -3.80 -49.65
C ILE A 447 -2.31 -2.88 -50.57
N TYR A 448 -1.28 -2.23 -50.02
CA TYR A 448 -0.44 -1.33 -50.82
C TYR A 448 0.37 -2.06 -51.91
N LYS A 449 0.92 -3.26 -51.60
CA LYS A 449 1.62 -4.11 -52.58
C LYS A 449 0.72 -4.55 -53.74
N LYS A 450 -0.60 -4.65 -53.53
CA LYS A 450 -1.60 -4.95 -54.58
C LYS A 450 -2.14 -3.71 -55.27
N GLY A 451 -1.54 -2.53 -55.07
CA GLY A 451 -1.93 -1.29 -55.73
C GLY A 451 -3.14 -0.58 -55.08
N GLY A 452 -3.57 -1.02 -53.88
CA GLY A 452 -4.64 -0.36 -53.14
C GLY A 452 -4.21 1.01 -52.64
N GLN A 453 -5.02 2.03 -52.84
CA GLN A 453 -4.76 3.42 -52.40
C GLN A 453 -5.69 3.85 -51.24
N THR A 454 -6.66 3.02 -50.89
CA THR A 454 -7.67 3.33 -49.86
C THR A 454 -7.72 2.23 -48.81
N LEU A 455 -7.77 2.64 -47.54
CA LEU A 455 -7.94 1.75 -46.38
C LEU A 455 -9.29 1.98 -45.74
N LEU A 456 -10.04 0.90 -45.55
CA LEU A 456 -11.21 0.88 -44.68
C LEU A 456 -10.81 0.35 -43.30
N LEU A 457 -10.87 1.18 -42.29
CA LEU A 457 -10.56 0.81 -40.90
C LEU A 457 -11.86 0.80 -40.09
N THR A 458 -12.04 -0.22 -39.28
CA THR A 458 -13.06 -0.24 -38.21
C THR A 458 -12.36 0.06 -36.89
N ILE A 459 -12.82 1.11 -36.21
CA ILE A 459 -12.24 1.59 -34.95
C ILE A 459 -13.28 1.54 -33.82
#